data_4569bd98625fdebdb6560efdf6d8ec22
#
_entry.id   4569bd98625fdebdb6560efdf6d8ec22
#
_cell.length_a   1.000
_cell.length_b   1.000
_cell.length_c   1.000
_cell.angle_alpha   90.00
_cell.angle_beta   90.00
_cell.angle_gamma   90.00
#
_symmetry.space_group_name_H-M   'P 1'
#
loop_
_entity.id
_entity.type
_entity.pdbx_description
1 polymer ?
#
loop_
_entity_poly.entity_id
_entity_poly.type
_entity_poly.pdbx_seq_one_letter_code
_entity_poly.pdbx_strand_id
1 'polypeptide(L)'
;MVSLKDIAKECQVSVATVSKALNDHADISEERKKMIREKAEEMGYRPNLFARTLKTNRSYNIGVLFTDAEHNGLTHDYFAAVLDSFKVAAEARDYDLTFVNCGGSGGKRMTYLEHARYQGFDGIMIACVDFSEPEVLQLALSDIPVVTIDYIFNDRLAVVSDNAKGMEDLFTYIYQMGHRRIAYIHGTDSAVTTNRLSSFYGTAEKLGVEIPDEYVMMTRYRDTKGAGEATEKLLDLRRPPTCIIYPDDFAAFGGIHVIRERGMSIPEDISIAGYDGIRLAKLTVPNLTTLCQDTQHLGQYAAEKLIDLIEKPKTAMRNITIVQGKLYEGQTVLKLDGSRG
;
A
#
# COMPACT_ATOMS: atom_id res chain seq x y z
N MET A 1 -2.25 37.01 14.41
CA MET A 1 -3.11 35.80 14.36
C MET A 1 -4.21 35.98 15.39
N VAL A 2 -5.49 35.84 14.99
CA VAL A 2 -6.65 36.00 15.89
C VAL A 2 -6.63 34.91 16.94
N SER A 3 -6.89 35.23 18.19
CA SER A 3 -6.88 34.32 19.33
C SER A 3 -8.30 34.10 19.90
N LEU A 4 -8.49 33.06 20.72
CA LEU A 4 -9.75 32.87 21.45
C LEU A 4 -10.12 34.10 22.33
N LYS A 5 -9.12 34.84 22.81
CA LYS A 5 -9.35 36.08 23.60
C LYS A 5 -9.96 37.19 22.76
N ASP A 6 -9.55 37.31 21.48
CA ASP A 6 -10.08 38.30 20.58
C ASP A 6 -11.55 38.03 20.25
N ILE A 7 -11.88 36.77 19.95
CA ILE A 7 -13.27 36.32 19.72
C ILE A 7 -14.13 36.55 20.98
N ALA A 8 -13.60 36.20 22.17
CA ALA A 8 -14.29 36.39 23.42
C ALA A 8 -14.65 37.86 23.69
N LYS A 9 -13.73 38.76 23.33
CA LYS A 9 -13.95 40.22 23.44
C LYS A 9 -15.05 40.68 22.49
N GLU A 10 -15.00 40.27 21.21
CA GLU A 10 -15.99 40.65 20.20
C GLU A 10 -17.38 40.10 20.50
N CYS A 11 -17.47 38.84 20.96
CA CYS A 11 -18.74 38.20 21.33
C CYS A 11 -19.22 38.54 22.74
N GLN A 12 -18.47 39.33 23.52
CA GLN A 12 -18.76 39.70 24.90
C GLN A 12 -19.02 38.49 25.82
N VAL A 13 -18.22 37.43 25.66
CA VAL A 13 -18.31 36.20 26.44
C VAL A 13 -16.94 35.83 27.03
N SER A 14 -16.91 34.82 27.92
CA SER A 14 -15.64 34.34 28.44
C SER A 14 -14.87 33.51 27.39
N VAL A 15 -13.52 33.48 27.48
CA VAL A 15 -12.68 32.64 26.65
C VAL A 15 -13.09 31.14 26.78
N ALA A 16 -13.52 30.71 27.97
CA ALA A 16 -14.03 29.39 28.20
C ALA A 16 -15.32 29.10 27.42
N THR A 17 -16.23 30.10 27.32
CA THR A 17 -17.46 30.02 26.53
C THR A 17 -17.15 29.87 25.05
N VAL A 18 -16.22 30.69 24.51
CA VAL A 18 -15.77 30.54 23.11
C VAL A 18 -15.18 29.16 22.84
N SER A 19 -14.27 28.70 23.71
CA SER A 19 -13.67 27.36 23.58
C SER A 19 -14.71 26.25 23.59
N LYS A 20 -15.71 26.33 24.48
CA LYS A 20 -16.80 25.36 24.56
C LYS A 20 -17.71 25.39 23.32
N ALA A 21 -18.04 26.58 22.82
CA ALA A 21 -18.88 26.76 21.64
C ALA A 21 -18.20 26.22 20.38
N LEU A 22 -16.91 26.50 20.18
CA LEU A 22 -16.14 26.00 19.05
C LEU A 22 -15.91 24.49 19.08
N ASN A 23 -15.89 23.88 20.30
CA ASN A 23 -15.75 22.43 20.48
C ASN A 23 -17.10 21.71 20.70
N ASP A 24 -18.20 22.34 20.37
CA ASP A 24 -19.56 21.76 20.37
C ASP A 24 -20.05 21.19 21.70
N HIS A 25 -19.60 21.75 22.82
CA HIS A 25 -20.05 21.30 24.14
C HIS A 25 -21.56 21.51 24.33
N ALA A 26 -22.22 20.53 24.95
CA ALA A 26 -23.68 20.49 25.14
C ALA A 26 -24.20 21.56 26.12
N ASP A 27 -23.34 22.14 26.95
CA ASP A 27 -23.69 23.19 27.93
C ASP A 27 -23.78 24.59 27.32
N ILE A 28 -23.57 24.75 26.00
CA ILE A 28 -23.74 25.99 25.24
C ILE A 28 -24.93 25.82 24.28
N SER A 29 -25.86 26.80 24.28
CA SER A 29 -27.03 26.75 23.38
C SER A 29 -26.58 26.83 21.91
N GLU A 30 -27.33 26.16 21.02
CA GLU A 30 -27.04 26.13 19.57
C GLU A 30 -26.98 27.53 18.95
N GLU A 31 -27.85 28.43 19.38
CA GLU A 31 -27.86 29.83 18.95
C GLU A 31 -26.54 30.55 19.28
N ARG A 32 -26.04 30.32 20.51
CA ARG A 32 -24.77 30.90 20.96
C ARG A 32 -23.55 30.26 20.27
N LYS A 33 -23.58 28.96 20.04
CA LYS A 33 -22.58 28.25 19.25
C LYS A 33 -22.48 28.84 17.84
N LYS A 34 -23.63 29.02 17.17
CA LYS A 34 -23.73 29.56 15.83
C LYS A 34 -23.13 30.99 15.76
N MET A 35 -23.56 31.87 16.64
CA MET A 35 -23.04 33.26 16.71
C MET A 35 -21.51 33.27 16.89
N ILE A 36 -20.96 32.47 17.79
CA ILE A 36 -19.52 32.43 18.04
C ILE A 36 -18.75 31.85 16.85
N ARG A 37 -19.27 30.83 16.17
CA ARG A 37 -18.66 30.24 14.97
C ARG A 37 -18.64 31.24 13.82
N GLU A 38 -19.74 31.89 13.54
CA GLU A 38 -19.83 32.91 12.50
C GLU A 38 -18.84 34.08 12.78
N LYS A 39 -18.74 34.54 14.02
CA LYS A 39 -17.79 35.59 14.40
C LYS A 39 -16.33 35.13 14.28
N ALA A 40 -16.03 33.89 14.66
CA ALA A 40 -14.69 33.30 14.51
C ALA A 40 -14.27 33.21 13.04
N GLU A 41 -15.21 32.81 12.16
CA GLU A 41 -14.99 32.72 10.71
C GLU A 41 -14.77 34.13 10.10
N GLU A 42 -15.64 35.10 10.44
CA GLU A 42 -15.50 36.51 10.02
C GLU A 42 -14.14 37.13 10.40
N MET A 43 -13.65 36.81 11.60
CA MET A 43 -12.37 37.25 12.09
C MET A 43 -11.18 36.47 11.50
N GLY A 44 -11.42 35.42 10.70
CA GLY A 44 -10.37 34.58 10.16
C GLY A 44 -9.64 33.76 11.23
N TYR A 45 -10.33 33.41 12.32
CA TYR A 45 -9.75 32.54 13.35
C TYR A 45 -9.47 31.16 12.81
N ARG A 46 -8.27 30.67 13.05
CA ARG A 46 -7.90 29.25 12.81
C ARG A 46 -7.54 28.64 14.16
N PRO A 47 -8.13 27.46 14.50
CA PRO A 47 -7.73 26.72 15.69
C PRO A 47 -6.22 26.52 15.73
N ASN A 48 -5.59 26.78 16.86
CA ASN A 48 -4.18 26.55 17.02
C ASN A 48 -3.94 25.07 17.34
N LEU A 49 -3.27 24.35 16.44
CA LEU A 49 -2.95 22.94 16.57
C LEU A 49 -2.20 22.66 17.89
N PHE A 50 -1.24 23.50 18.27
CA PHE A 50 -0.50 23.33 19.53
C PHE A 50 -1.40 23.43 20.77
N ALA A 51 -2.42 24.31 20.75
CA ALA A 51 -3.39 24.39 21.84
C ALA A 51 -4.30 23.16 21.89
N ARG A 52 -4.66 22.60 20.72
CA ARG A 52 -5.40 21.32 20.61
C ARG A 52 -4.57 20.17 21.16
N THR A 53 -3.30 20.07 20.72
CA THR A 53 -2.34 19.05 21.19
C THR A 53 -2.16 19.06 22.70
N LEU A 54 -1.94 20.22 23.30
CA LEU A 54 -1.82 20.38 24.77
C LEU A 54 -3.05 19.94 25.53
N LYS A 55 -4.25 20.14 24.96
CA LYS A 55 -5.52 19.74 25.59
C LYS A 55 -5.82 18.25 25.45
N THR A 56 -5.51 17.68 24.28
CA THR A 56 -5.87 16.29 23.95
C THR A 56 -4.73 15.30 24.18
N ASN A 57 -3.52 15.79 24.40
CA ASN A 57 -2.27 15.04 24.42
C ASN A 57 -2.07 14.22 23.13
N ARG A 58 -2.52 14.77 21.98
CA ARG A 58 -2.40 14.19 20.64
C ARG A 58 -1.87 15.20 19.66
N SER A 59 -0.95 14.78 18.80
CA SER A 59 -0.39 15.62 17.75
C SER A 59 -1.31 15.73 16.52
N TYR A 60 -2.22 14.78 16.34
CA TYR A 60 -3.01 14.57 15.13
C TYR A 60 -2.10 14.42 13.90
N ASN A 61 -0.95 13.79 14.09
CA ASN A 61 0.03 13.53 13.05
C ASN A 61 0.45 12.06 13.07
N ILE A 62 0.35 11.40 11.94
CA ILE A 62 0.77 10.01 11.74
C ILE A 62 2.07 10.01 10.96
N GLY A 63 3.06 9.29 11.47
CA GLY A 63 4.30 9.04 10.77
C GLY A 63 4.11 7.99 9.67
N VAL A 64 4.72 8.20 8.52
CA VAL A 64 4.78 7.22 7.44
C VAL A 64 6.24 6.79 7.25
N LEU A 65 6.58 5.57 7.61
CA LEU A 65 7.85 4.98 7.25
C LEU A 65 7.70 4.26 5.91
N PHE A 66 8.38 4.82 4.93
CA PHE A 66 8.42 4.32 3.57
C PHE A 66 9.83 4.44 3.02
N THR A 67 10.50 3.30 2.82
CA THR A 67 11.87 3.25 2.28
C THR A 67 11.92 2.16 1.23
N ASP A 68 11.80 2.54 -0.01
CA ASP A 68 11.95 1.60 -1.13
C ASP A 68 13.43 1.27 -1.34
N ALA A 69 13.80 0.01 -1.13
CA ALA A 69 15.18 -0.49 -1.32
C ALA A 69 15.69 -0.28 -2.75
N GLU A 70 14.83 -0.25 -3.73
CA GLU A 70 15.15 0.00 -5.14
C GLU A 70 15.17 1.49 -5.51
N HIS A 71 15.00 2.38 -4.52
CA HIS A 71 15.02 3.84 -4.67
C HIS A 71 13.98 4.42 -5.65
N ASN A 72 12.88 3.72 -5.93
CA ASN A 72 11.78 4.26 -6.72
C ASN A 72 11.01 5.35 -5.96
N GLY A 73 11.09 5.36 -4.64
CA GLY A 73 10.42 6.32 -3.78
C GLY A 73 8.91 6.35 -4.04
N LEU A 74 8.34 7.55 -4.02
CA LEU A 74 6.90 7.75 -4.24
C LEU A 74 6.44 7.48 -5.69
N THR A 75 7.33 7.11 -6.59
CA THR A 75 6.95 6.70 -7.96
C THR A 75 6.58 5.22 -8.04
N HIS A 76 6.59 4.51 -6.92
CA HIS A 76 6.10 3.13 -6.83
C HIS A 76 4.58 3.10 -6.91
N ASP A 77 4.02 2.81 -8.08
CA ASP A 77 2.58 2.95 -8.41
C ASP A 77 1.65 2.29 -7.38
N TYR A 78 1.94 1.04 -7.01
CA TYR A 78 1.14 0.30 -6.02
C TYR A 78 1.14 0.99 -4.65
N PHE A 79 2.33 1.26 -4.10
CA PHE A 79 2.42 1.90 -2.79
C PHE A 79 1.97 3.36 -2.80
N ALA A 80 2.19 4.09 -3.91
CA ALA A 80 1.67 5.44 -4.06
C ALA A 80 0.14 5.46 -3.97
N ALA A 81 -0.55 4.48 -4.58
CA ALA A 81 -2.00 4.35 -4.50
C ALA A 81 -2.49 3.96 -3.10
N VAL A 82 -1.77 3.08 -2.39
CA VAL A 82 -2.06 2.74 -0.99
C VAL A 82 -1.89 3.97 -0.09
N LEU A 83 -0.80 4.72 -0.26
CA LEU A 83 -0.52 5.95 0.51
C LEU A 83 -1.55 7.03 0.25
N ASP A 84 -2.00 7.21 -0.99
CA ASP A 84 -3.04 8.19 -1.34
C ASP A 84 -4.36 7.84 -0.64
N SER A 85 -4.78 6.58 -0.69
CA SER A 85 -5.98 6.12 0.01
C SER A 85 -5.86 6.25 1.52
N PHE A 86 -4.70 5.91 2.11
CA PHE A 86 -4.42 6.10 3.52
C PHE A 86 -4.53 7.58 3.91
N LYS A 87 -3.93 8.47 3.11
CA LYS A 87 -3.98 9.92 3.30
C LYS A 87 -5.42 10.42 3.33
N VAL A 88 -6.24 10.07 2.33
CA VAL A 88 -7.64 10.50 2.25
C VAL A 88 -8.43 10.07 3.48
N ALA A 89 -8.25 8.82 3.93
CA ALA A 89 -8.92 8.31 5.12
C ALA A 89 -8.43 8.95 6.43
N ALA A 90 -7.13 9.28 6.52
CA ALA A 90 -6.57 9.98 7.68
C ALA A 90 -7.04 11.43 7.76
N GLU A 91 -7.05 12.15 6.63
CA GLU A 91 -7.58 13.52 6.53
C GLU A 91 -9.06 13.61 6.94
N ALA A 92 -9.87 12.61 6.59
CA ALA A 92 -11.29 12.53 7.00
C ALA A 92 -11.48 12.41 8.54
N ARG A 93 -10.41 12.08 9.27
CA ARG A 93 -10.34 11.98 10.73
C ARG A 93 -9.47 13.08 11.35
N ASP A 94 -9.16 14.16 10.61
CA ASP A 94 -8.32 15.28 11.05
C ASP A 94 -6.86 14.92 11.37
N TYR A 95 -6.29 13.87 10.76
CA TYR A 95 -4.88 13.51 10.90
C TYR A 95 -4.05 13.95 9.70
N ASP A 96 -2.93 14.61 10.00
CA ASP A 96 -1.88 14.90 9.02
C ASP A 96 -0.90 13.73 8.88
N LEU A 97 -0.16 13.68 7.76
CA LEU A 97 0.88 12.69 7.52
C LEU A 97 2.25 13.35 7.40
N THR A 98 3.24 12.73 8.03
CA THR A 98 4.64 13.16 7.93
C THR A 98 5.55 11.95 7.73
N PHE A 99 6.48 12.02 6.76
CA PHE A 99 7.41 10.90 6.55
C PHE A 99 8.41 10.77 7.71
N VAL A 100 8.59 9.54 8.18
CA VAL A 100 9.65 9.17 9.12
C VAL A 100 10.96 9.09 8.37
N ASN A 101 12.02 9.70 8.90
CA ASN A 101 13.34 9.68 8.30
C ASN A 101 14.45 9.53 9.36
N CYS A 102 15.67 9.31 8.92
CA CYS A 102 16.85 9.22 9.78
C CYS A 102 17.61 10.54 9.90
N GLY A 103 17.05 11.65 9.37
CA GLY A 103 17.66 12.97 9.45
C GLY A 103 17.58 13.53 10.86
N GLY A 104 18.69 14.08 11.37
CA GLY A 104 18.74 14.74 12.66
C GLY A 104 19.13 16.21 12.56
N SER A 105 18.65 17.03 13.49
CA SER A 105 19.11 18.41 13.65
C SER A 105 20.56 18.39 14.11
N GLY A 106 21.42 19.19 13.46
CA GLY A 106 22.82 19.33 13.84
C GLY A 106 23.77 18.20 13.37
N GLY A 107 23.36 17.40 12.34
CA GLY A 107 24.22 16.38 11.72
C GLY A 107 24.32 15.04 12.46
N LYS A 108 23.60 14.85 13.54
CA LYS A 108 23.50 13.55 14.22
C LYS A 108 22.33 12.74 13.61
N ARG A 109 22.62 11.56 13.05
CA ARG A 109 21.60 10.61 12.57
C ARG A 109 20.73 10.16 13.75
N MET A 110 19.41 10.20 13.55
CA MET A 110 18.42 9.60 14.46
C MET A 110 18.01 8.24 13.91
N THR A 111 17.63 7.31 14.79
CA THR A 111 16.89 6.12 14.40
C THR A 111 15.45 6.50 14.03
N TYR A 112 14.72 5.62 13.33
CA TYR A 112 13.31 5.84 13.02
C TYR A 112 12.46 6.07 14.28
N LEU A 113 12.73 5.30 15.34
CA LEU A 113 12.00 5.46 16.61
C LEU A 113 12.32 6.79 17.30
N GLU A 114 13.61 7.22 17.32
CA GLU A 114 13.98 8.52 17.87
C GLU A 114 13.30 9.65 17.09
N HIS A 115 13.28 9.59 15.77
CA HIS A 115 12.59 10.58 14.94
C HIS A 115 11.09 10.59 15.20
N ALA A 116 10.46 9.41 15.29
CA ALA A 116 9.03 9.31 15.58
C ALA A 116 8.67 9.94 16.94
N ARG A 117 9.48 9.70 17.97
CA ARG A 117 9.30 10.31 19.30
C ARG A 117 9.57 11.81 19.31
N TYR A 118 10.59 12.25 18.58
CA TYR A 118 10.92 13.68 18.45
C TYR A 118 9.78 14.46 17.78
N GLN A 119 9.17 13.91 16.74
CA GLN A 119 8.02 14.51 16.08
C GLN A 119 6.71 14.36 16.87
N GLY A 120 6.68 13.47 17.86
CA GLY A 120 5.48 13.22 18.67
C GLY A 120 4.34 12.58 17.86
N PHE A 121 4.64 11.67 16.93
CA PHE A 121 3.60 11.01 16.16
C PHE A 121 2.65 10.20 17.04
N ASP A 122 1.35 10.30 16.80
CA ASP A 122 0.31 9.53 17.51
C ASP A 122 0.29 8.07 17.06
N GLY A 123 0.74 7.79 15.86
CA GLY A 123 0.86 6.47 15.29
C GLY A 123 1.75 6.43 14.06
N ILE A 124 2.09 5.24 13.59
CA ILE A 124 2.99 5.02 12.45
C ILE A 124 2.37 4.02 11.48
N MET A 125 2.39 4.37 10.20
CA MET A 125 2.20 3.43 9.09
C MET A 125 3.59 3.02 8.57
N ILE A 126 3.82 1.70 8.40
CA ILE A 126 5.05 1.15 7.84
C ILE A 126 4.72 0.38 6.55
N ALA A 127 5.32 0.79 5.44
CA ALA A 127 5.11 0.16 4.14
C ALA A 127 6.38 0.20 3.29
N CYS A 128 6.55 -0.79 2.42
CA CYS A 128 7.66 -0.84 1.46
C CYS A 128 9.05 -0.71 2.11
N VAL A 129 9.29 -1.48 3.16
CA VAL A 129 10.56 -1.49 3.89
C VAL A 129 11.10 -2.92 3.97
N ASP A 130 12.38 -3.06 4.22
CA ASP A 130 12.93 -4.32 4.71
C ASP A 130 12.57 -4.50 6.18
N PHE A 131 11.58 -5.34 6.45
CA PHE A 131 11.11 -5.60 7.81
C PHE A 131 12.11 -6.40 8.67
N SER A 132 13.23 -6.87 8.11
CA SER A 132 14.32 -7.51 8.85
C SER A 132 15.33 -6.49 9.41
N GLU A 133 15.31 -5.24 8.94
CA GLU A 133 16.20 -4.19 9.44
C GLU A 133 15.96 -3.89 10.92
N PRO A 134 17.03 -3.87 11.76
CA PRO A 134 16.89 -3.67 13.20
C PRO A 134 16.17 -2.38 13.60
N GLU A 135 16.37 -1.27 12.86
CA GLU A 135 15.71 0.00 13.15
C GLU A 135 14.19 -0.04 12.79
N VAL A 136 13.81 -0.77 11.74
CA VAL A 136 12.40 -1.01 11.37
C VAL A 136 11.73 -1.86 12.45
N LEU A 137 12.39 -2.96 12.87
CA LEU A 137 11.92 -3.81 13.96
C LEU A 137 11.74 -3.02 15.26
N GLN A 138 12.74 -2.19 15.63
CA GLN A 138 12.66 -1.36 16.82
C GLN A 138 11.45 -0.42 16.81
N LEU A 139 11.13 0.20 15.66
CA LEU A 139 9.98 1.04 15.51
C LEU A 139 8.68 0.22 15.54
N ALA A 140 8.58 -0.86 14.77
CA ALA A 140 7.40 -1.70 14.67
C ALA A 140 7.00 -2.34 16.01
N LEU A 141 7.96 -2.67 16.85
CA LEU A 141 7.75 -3.29 18.16
C LEU A 141 7.69 -2.27 19.32
N SER A 142 7.77 -0.97 19.04
CA SER A 142 7.70 0.08 20.05
C SER A 142 6.32 0.19 20.71
N ASP A 143 6.19 1.11 21.65
CA ASP A 143 4.95 1.48 22.33
C ASP A 143 4.03 2.39 21.49
N ILE A 144 4.55 2.97 20.40
CA ILE A 144 3.75 3.78 19.47
C ILE A 144 2.79 2.86 18.71
N PRO A 145 1.50 3.25 18.53
CA PRO A 145 0.58 2.53 17.64
C PRO A 145 1.13 2.38 16.23
N VAL A 146 1.19 1.16 15.71
CA VAL A 146 1.74 0.86 14.37
C VAL A 146 0.74 0.05 13.56
N VAL A 147 0.63 0.36 12.28
CA VAL A 147 0.04 -0.51 11.25
C VAL A 147 1.08 -0.82 10.18
N THR A 148 1.14 -2.08 9.75
CA THR A 148 2.01 -2.51 8.64
C THR A 148 1.18 -2.86 7.41
N ILE A 149 1.75 -2.59 6.23
CA ILE A 149 1.18 -3.00 4.94
C ILE A 149 1.98 -4.18 4.41
N ASP A 150 1.27 -5.23 4.01
CA ASP A 150 1.80 -6.47 3.42
C ASP A 150 2.85 -7.21 4.27
N TYR A 151 2.91 -6.92 5.57
CA TYR A 151 3.75 -7.64 6.51
C TYR A 151 3.03 -7.84 7.85
N ILE A 152 3.21 -9.02 8.45
CA ILE A 152 2.53 -9.42 9.69
C ILE A 152 3.54 -9.60 10.80
N PHE A 153 3.40 -8.80 11.86
CA PHE A 153 4.02 -9.06 13.17
C PHE A 153 3.00 -9.66 14.12
N ASN A 154 3.45 -10.58 14.98
CA ASN A 154 2.61 -11.09 16.06
C ASN A 154 2.12 -9.95 16.96
N ASP A 155 0.85 -9.97 17.34
CA ASP A 155 0.19 -8.98 18.20
C ASP A 155 0.24 -7.52 17.70
N ARG A 156 0.43 -7.31 16.39
CA ARG A 156 0.41 -6.00 15.75
C ARG A 156 -0.70 -5.89 14.73
N LEU A 157 -1.10 -4.66 14.45
CA LEU A 157 -2.07 -4.36 13.42
C LEU A 157 -1.41 -4.47 12.04
N ALA A 158 -2.00 -5.24 11.16
CA ALA A 158 -1.56 -5.38 9.77
C ALA A 158 -2.74 -5.33 8.80
N VAL A 159 -2.53 -4.72 7.65
CA VAL A 159 -3.44 -4.81 6.50
C VAL A 159 -2.63 -5.37 5.34
N VAL A 160 -3.10 -6.49 4.79
CA VAL A 160 -2.35 -7.25 3.79
C VAL A 160 -3.23 -7.62 2.60
N SER A 161 -2.63 -7.67 1.42
CA SER A 161 -3.28 -8.25 0.25
C SER A 161 -3.40 -9.76 0.39
N ASP A 162 -4.51 -10.33 -0.10
CA ASP A 162 -4.66 -11.79 -0.23
C ASP A 162 -3.81 -12.31 -1.40
N ASN A 163 -2.51 -12.36 -1.18
CA ASN A 163 -1.55 -12.77 -2.20
C ASN A 163 -1.73 -14.23 -2.64
N ALA A 164 -2.17 -15.09 -1.73
CA ALA A 164 -2.41 -16.49 -2.04
C ALA A 164 -3.64 -16.65 -2.96
N LYS A 165 -4.76 -16.04 -2.59
CA LYS A 165 -5.98 -16.07 -3.41
C LYS A 165 -5.77 -15.36 -4.75
N GLY A 166 -5.06 -14.24 -4.76
CA GLY A 166 -4.76 -13.51 -5.99
C GLY A 166 -3.96 -14.34 -6.99
N MET A 167 -2.95 -15.08 -6.55
CA MET A 167 -2.18 -15.97 -7.42
C MET A 167 -3.00 -17.19 -7.85
N GLU A 168 -3.81 -17.77 -6.96
CA GLU A 168 -4.73 -18.86 -7.31
C GLU A 168 -5.70 -18.42 -8.42
N ASP A 169 -6.28 -17.23 -8.32
CA ASP A 169 -7.23 -16.71 -9.31
C ASP A 169 -6.56 -16.46 -10.66
N LEU A 170 -5.37 -15.83 -10.65
CA LEU A 170 -4.61 -15.54 -11.86
C LEU A 170 -4.18 -16.84 -12.57
N PHE A 171 -3.61 -17.79 -11.83
CA PHE A 171 -3.20 -19.08 -12.39
C PHE A 171 -4.40 -19.87 -12.94
N THR A 172 -5.49 -19.93 -12.18
CA THR A 172 -6.71 -20.63 -12.59
C THR A 172 -7.29 -20.05 -13.87
N TYR A 173 -7.30 -18.72 -14.02
CA TYR A 173 -7.72 -18.07 -15.25
C TYR A 173 -6.82 -18.46 -16.44
N ILE A 174 -5.49 -18.41 -16.29
CA ILE A 174 -4.55 -18.81 -17.34
C ILE A 174 -4.76 -20.28 -17.72
N TYR A 175 -4.98 -21.16 -16.74
CA TYR A 175 -5.30 -22.58 -16.97
C TYR A 175 -6.62 -22.76 -17.75
N GLN A 176 -7.67 -21.98 -17.41
CA GLN A 176 -8.96 -22.00 -18.11
C GLN A 176 -8.86 -21.48 -19.53
N MET A 177 -7.90 -20.60 -19.83
CA MET A 177 -7.56 -20.17 -21.16
C MET A 177 -6.80 -21.24 -21.99
N GLY A 178 -6.57 -22.41 -21.43
CA GLY A 178 -5.98 -23.58 -22.13
C GLY A 178 -4.48 -23.75 -21.93
N HIS A 179 -3.81 -22.85 -21.21
CA HIS A 179 -2.36 -22.95 -20.96
C HIS A 179 -2.03 -24.06 -19.98
N ARG A 180 -0.95 -24.80 -20.27
CA ARG A 180 -0.40 -25.88 -19.41
C ARG A 180 1.10 -25.67 -19.17
N ARG A 181 1.80 -24.95 -20.03
CA ARG A 181 3.19 -24.55 -19.86
C ARG A 181 3.20 -23.10 -19.35
N ILE A 182 3.12 -22.94 -18.03
CA ILE A 182 2.98 -21.64 -17.35
C ILE A 182 4.26 -21.40 -16.56
N ALA A 183 5.00 -20.34 -16.90
CA ALA A 183 6.17 -19.89 -16.17
C ALA A 183 5.82 -18.77 -15.20
N TYR A 184 6.60 -18.66 -14.12
CA TYR A 184 6.49 -17.58 -13.17
C TYR A 184 7.85 -16.94 -12.89
N ILE A 185 7.98 -15.67 -13.23
CA ILE A 185 9.08 -14.83 -12.78
C ILE A 185 8.62 -14.18 -11.50
N HIS A 186 9.23 -14.52 -10.35
CA HIS A 186 8.84 -14.01 -9.05
C HIS A 186 9.80 -12.94 -8.53
N GLY A 187 9.35 -12.15 -7.54
CA GLY A 187 10.16 -11.14 -6.88
C GLY A 187 11.20 -11.72 -5.92
N THR A 188 12.00 -10.86 -5.31
CA THR A 188 12.95 -11.23 -4.24
C THR A 188 12.23 -11.79 -3.02
N ASP A 189 12.95 -12.49 -2.17
CA ASP A 189 12.43 -13.15 -0.98
C ASP A 189 11.71 -12.16 -0.06
N SER A 190 10.45 -12.47 0.20
CA SER A 190 9.57 -11.72 1.09
C SER A 190 8.35 -12.58 1.48
N ALA A 191 7.61 -12.18 2.48
CA ALA A 191 6.35 -12.84 2.84
C ALA A 191 5.35 -12.84 1.66
N VAL A 192 5.31 -11.77 0.87
CA VAL A 192 4.49 -11.66 -0.35
C VAL A 192 4.92 -12.70 -1.38
N THR A 193 6.22 -12.78 -1.68
CA THR A 193 6.77 -13.76 -2.63
C THR A 193 6.51 -15.18 -2.19
N THR A 194 6.73 -15.50 -0.91
CA THR A 194 6.48 -16.84 -0.35
C THR A 194 5.02 -17.26 -0.51
N ASN A 195 4.08 -16.36 -0.20
CA ASN A 195 2.65 -16.62 -0.34
C ASN A 195 2.25 -16.84 -1.80
N ARG A 196 2.75 -16.02 -2.73
CA ARG A 196 2.47 -16.16 -4.16
C ARG A 196 3.07 -17.44 -4.74
N LEU A 197 4.34 -17.78 -4.39
CA LEU A 197 4.99 -19.02 -4.84
C LEU A 197 4.26 -20.25 -4.31
N SER A 198 3.94 -20.29 -3.03
CA SER A 198 3.22 -21.41 -2.44
C SER A 198 1.85 -21.61 -3.11
N SER A 199 1.15 -20.53 -3.41
CA SER A 199 -0.13 -20.58 -4.11
C SER A 199 0.02 -20.99 -5.57
N PHE A 200 1.07 -20.51 -6.27
CA PHE A 200 1.39 -20.89 -7.64
C PHE A 200 1.58 -22.40 -7.76
N TYR A 201 2.47 -22.99 -6.94
CA TYR A 201 2.71 -24.44 -6.95
C TYR A 201 1.50 -25.24 -6.47
N GLY A 202 0.84 -24.80 -5.39
CA GLY A 202 -0.34 -25.50 -4.87
C GLY A 202 -1.51 -25.49 -5.85
N THR A 203 -1.69 -24.43 -6.63
CA THR A 203 -2.73 -24.35 -7.66
C THR A 203 -2.36 -25.22 -8.86
N ALA A 204 -1.09 -25.22 -9.28
CA ALA A 204 -0.60 -26.10 -10.33
C ALA A 204 -0.83 -27.57 -9.97
N GLU A 205 -0.49 -28.00 -8.76
CA GLU A 205 -0.72 -29.36 -8.25
C GLU A 205 -2.21 -29.73 -8.27
N LYS A 206 -3.08 -28.87 -7.73
CA LYS A 206 -4.54 -29.08 -7.74
C LYS A 206 -5.12 -29.26 -9.14
N LEU A 207 -4.56 -28.57 -10.13
CA LEU A 207 -5.03 -28.60 -11.52
C LEU A 207 -4.29 -29.62 -12.39
N GLY A 208 -3.34 -30.37 -11.81
CA GLY A 208 -2.56 -31.38 -12.53
C GLY A 208 -1.60 -30.79 -13.58
N VAL A 209 -1.10 -29.58 -13.32
CA VAL A 209 -0.11 -28.90 -14.18
C VAL A 209 1.28 -29.13 -13.61
N GLU A 210 2.16 -29.75 -14.41
CA GLU A 210 3.58 -29.91 -14.05
C GLU A 210 4.33 -28.60 -14.30
N ILE A 211 5.08 -28.14 -13.30
CA ILE A 211 5.92 -26.93 -13.37
C ILE A 211 7.38 -27.37 -13.32
N PRO A 212 8.11 -27.34 -14.44
CA PRO A 212 9.55 -27.57 -14.45
C PRO A 212 10.29 -26.48 -13.66
N ASP A 213 11.36 -26.84 -12.96
CA ASP A 213 12.16 -25.89 -12.18
C ASP A 213 12.65 -24.70 -13.02
N GLU A 214 12.98 -24.95 -14.30
CA GLU A 214 13.42 -23.96 -15.27
C GLU A 214 12.33 -22.92 -15.64
N TYR A 215 11.06 -23.16 -15.28
CA TYR A 215 9.96 -22.22 -15.52
C TYR A 215 9.77 -21.22 -14.37
N VAL A 216 10.50 -21.40 -13.27
CA VAL A 216 10.40 -20.51 -12.11
C VAL A 216 11.72 -19.75 -11.95
N MET A 217 11.68 -18.44 -12.14
CA MET A 217 12.85 -17.59 -12.12
C MET A 217 12.66 -16.42 -11.17
N MET A 218 13.74 -15.96 -10.56
CA MET A 218 13.73 -14.82 -9.66
C MET A 218 14.26 -13.57 -10.37
N THR A 219 13.60 -12.44 -10.10
CA THR A 219 14.11 -11.09 -10.35
C THR A 219 13.78 -10.19 -9.17
N ARG A 220 14.11 -8.90 -9.23
CA ARG A 220 13.61 -7.93 -8.26
C ARG A 220 12.23 -7.43 -8.68
N TYR A 221 11.44 -6.97 -7.70
CA TYR A 221 10.22 -6.24 -8.01
C TYR A 221 10.57 -4.98 -8.82
N ARG A 222 9.72 -4.64 -9.80
CA ARG A 222 9.86 -3.49 -10.71
C ARG A 222 11.15 -3.47 -11.55
N ASP A 223 11.91 -4.55 -11.58
CA ASP A 223 13.13 -4.68 -12.38
C ASP A 223 12.81 -5.12 -13.81
N THR A 224 12.61 -4.15 -14.69
CA THR A 224 12.32 -4.39 -16.11
C THR A 224 13.49 -5.09 -16.82
N LYS A 225 14.75 -4.79 -16.41
CA LYS A 225 15.92 -5.42 -17.00
C LYS A 225 16.03 -6.89 -16.61
N GLY A 226 15.98 -7.18 -15.32
CA GLY A 226 16.05 -8.56 -14.83
C GLY A 226 14.87 -9.41 -15.31
N ALA A 227 13.65 -8.84 -15.40
CA ALA A 227 12.49 -9.51 -15.97
C ALA A 227 12.67 -9.78 -17.48
N GLY A 228 13.29 -8.86 -18.21
CA GLY A 228 13.67 -9.07 -19.61
C GLY A 228 14.67 -10.23 -19.78
N GLU A 229 15.76 -10.22 -19.00
CA GLU A 229 16.76 -11.29 -19.01
C GLU A 229 16.17 -12.67 -18.65
N ALA A 230 15.24 -12.72 -17.67
CA ALA A 230 14.53 -13.95 -17.33
C ALA A 230 13.60 -14.41 -18.46
N THR A 231 12.92 -13.45 -19.12
CA THR A 231 12.08 -13.73 -20.30
C THR A 231 12.89 -14.32 -21.44
N GLU A 232 14.07 -13.79 -21.75
CA GLU A 232 14.98 -14.33 -22.77
C GLU A 232 15.30 -15.80 -22.49
N LYS A 233 15.71 -16.12 -21.26
CA LYS A 233 16.04 -17.49 -20.85
C LYS A 233 14.85 -18.42 -21.00
N LEU A 234 13.63 -18.00 -20.61
CA LEU A 234 12.41 -18.80 -20.77
C LEU A 234 12.07 -19.08 -22.23
N LEU A 235 12.28 -18.09 -23.12
CA LEU A 235 12.02 -18.24 -24.54
C LEU A 235 13.07 -19.12 -25.24
N ASP A 236 14.29 -19.22 -24.71
CA ASP A 236 15.37 -20.06 -25.24
C ASP A 236 15.31 -21.53 -24.79
N LEU A 237 14.37 -21.89 -23.90
CA LEU A 237 14.19 -23.26 -23.48
C LEU A 237 13.78 -24.16 -24.66
N ARG A 238 14.18 -25.43 -24.64
CA ARG A 238 13.77 -26.41 -25.65
C ARG A 238 12.24 -26.54 -25.78
N ARG A 239 11.54 -26.35 -24.67
CA ARG A 239 10.06 -26.29 -24.59
C ARG A 239 9.68 -24.99 -23.86
N PRO A 240 9.58 -23.86 -24.57
CA PRO A 240 9.26 -22.60 -23.92
C PRO A 240 7.84 -22.61 -23.33
N PRO A 241 7.59 -21.79 -22.28
CA PRO A 241 6.23 -21.62 -21.75
C PRO A 241 5.31 -21.01 -22.80
N THR A 242 4.00 -21.22 -22.64
CA THR A 242 2.98 -20.55 -23.46
C THR A 242 2.40 -19.31 -22.77
N CYS A 243 2.65 -19.18 -21.47
CA CYS A 243 2.28 -18.03 -20.68
C CYS A 243 3.34 -17.76 -19.61
N ILE A 244 3.71 -16.49 -19.41
CA ILE A 244 4.62 -16.05 -18.36
C ILE A 244 3.85 -15.12 -17.40
N ILE A 245 3.88 -15.45 -16.10
CA ILE A 245 3.42 -14.56 -15.04
C ILE A 245 4.61 -13.75 -14.53
N TYR A 246 4.44 -12.45 -14.37
CA TYR A 246 5.46 -11.55 -13.84
C TYR A 246 5.21 -11.17 -12.39
N PRO A 247 6.24 -10.76 -11.62
CA PRO A 247 6.10 -10.42 -10.20
C PRO A 247 5.19 -9.21 -9.98
N ASP A 248 5.21 -8.29 -10.93
CA ASP A 248 4.39 -7.08 -10.98
C ASP A 248 4.23 -6.58 -12.43
N ASP A 249 3.31 -5.66 -12.63
CA ASP A 249 3.01 -5.10 -13.95
C ASP A 249 4.18 -4.30 -14.54
N PHE A 250 4.99 -3.66 -13.68
CA PHE A 250 6.11 -2.86 -14.14
C PHE A 250 7.25 -3.75 -14.68
N ALA A 251 7.55 -4.84 -13.99
CA ALA A 251 8.49 -5.85 -14.46
C ALA A 251 8.04 -6.49 -15.79
N ALA A 252 6.71 -6.69 -15.97
CA ALA A 252 6.16 -7.25 -17.21
C ALA A 252 6.51 -6.40 -18.44
N PHE A 253 6.69 -5.08 -18.32
CA PHE A 253 7.11 -4.24 -19.44
C PHE A 253 8.51 -4.61 -19.97
N GLY A 254 9.40 -5.08 -19.10
CA GLY A 254 10.70 -5.62 -19.53
C GLY A 254 10.55 -6.88 -20.38
N GLY A 255 9.67 -7.78 -19.98
CA GLY A 255 9.34 -8.96 -20.78
C GLY A 255 8.68 -8.62 -22.12
N ILE A 256 7.70 -7.68 -22.11
CA ILE A 256 7.08 -7.17 -23.35
C ILE A 256 8.13 -6.62 -24.33
N HIS A 257 9.09 -5.88 -23.82
CA HIS A 257 10.16 -5.31 -24.64
C HIS A 257 10.96 -6.43 -25.35
N VAL A 258 11.43 -7.41 -24.59
CA VAL A 258 12.22 -8.54 -25.11
C VAL A 258 11.42 -9.39 -26.11
N ILE A 259 10.16 -9.71 -25.81
CA ILE A 259 9.29 -10.47 -26.71
C ILE A 259 9.16 -9.75 -28.06
N ARG A 260 8.96 -8.43 -28.05
CA ARG A 260 8.84 -7.63 -29.26
C ARG A 260 10.16 -7.50 -30.02
N GLU A 261 11.30 -7.34 -29.35
CA GLU A 261 12.63 -7.32 -29.99
C GLU A 261 12.95 -8.63 -30.71
N ARG A 262 12.43 -9.76 -30.23
CA ARG A 262 12.51 -11.07 -30.90
C ARG A 262 11.51 -11.21 -32.08
N GLY A 263 10.74 -10.16 -32.38
CA GLY A 263 9.73 -10.20 -33.44
C GLY A 263 8.50 -11.06 -33.10
N MET A 264 8.32 -11.40 -31.83
CA MET A 264 7.18 -12.18 -31.35
C MET A 264 6.00 -11.27 -30.98
N SER A 265 4.79 -11.79 -31.19
CA SER A 265 3.54 -11.10 -30.90
C SER A 265 2.94 -11.56 -29.56
N ILE A 266 2.33 -10.60 -28.84
CA ILE A 266 1.56 -10.85 -27.63
C ILE A 266 0.10 -10.52 -27.95
N PRO A 267 -0.85 -11.46 -27.76
CA PRO A 267 -0.69 -12.77 -27.10
C PRO A 267 -0.46 -13.96 -28.04
N GLU A 268 -0.31 -13.77 -29.36
CA GLU A 268 -0.38 -14.81 -30.41
C GLU A 268 0.74 -15.85 -30.29
N ASP A 269 1.98 -15.41 -30.04
CA ASP A 269 3.15 -16.28 -29.90
C ASP A 269 3.41 -16.65 -28.43
N ILE A 270 3.17 -15.72 -27.52
CA ILE A 270 3.36 -15.89 -26.07
C ILE A 270 2.36 -15.03 -25.28
N SER A 271 1.67 -15.64 -24.35
CA SER A 271 0.81 -14.93 -23.41
C SER A 271 1.60 -14.43 -22.21
N ILE A 272 1.15 -13.33 -21.61
CA ILE A 272 1.75 -12.77 -20.42
C ILE A 272 0.69 -12.28 -19.44
N ALA A 273 1.02 -12.31 -18.15
CA ALA A 273 0.18 -11.74 -17.10
C ALA A 273 1.04 -11.04 -16.05
N GLY A 274 0.53 -9.95 -15.51
CA GLY A 274 1.15 -9.16 -14.46
C GLY A 274 0.48 -9.33 -13.10
N TYR A 275 0.87 -8.47 -12.17
CA TYR A 275 0.33 -8.37 -10.83
C TYR A 275 0.38 -6.90 -10.38
N ASP A 276 -0.52 -6.43 -9.55
CA ASP A 276 -0.77 -5.11 -8.97
C ASP A 276 -1.93 -4.36 -9.61
N GLY A 277 -2.15 -4.45 -10.93
CA GLY A 277 -3.22 -3.74 -11.63
C GLY A 277 -2.95 -2.25 -11.76
N ILE A 278 -1.69 -1.85 -11.97
CA ILE A 278 -1.32 -0.44 -12.11
C ILE A 278 -2.04 0.21 -13.29
N ARG A 279 -2.22 1.52 -13.22
CA ARG A 279 -2.92 2.28 -14.27
C ARG A 279 -2.31 2.07 -15.66
N LEU A 280 -0.99 2.02 -15.75
CA LEU A 280 -0.27 1.87 -17.02
C LEU A 280 -0.59 0.53 -17.69
N ALA A 281 -0.73 -0.57 -16.94
CA ALA A 281 -1.08 -1.88 -17.46
C ALA A 281 -2.38 -1.89 -18.27
N LYS A 282 -3.33 -1.05 -17.89
CA LYS A 282 -4.64 -0.90 -18.55
C LYS A 282 -4.63 0.04 -19.76
N LEU A 283 -3.51 0.75 -20.00
CA LEU A 283 -3.36 1.69 -21.11
C LEU A 283 -2.46 1.16 -22.24
N THR A 284 -1.78 0.03 -22.02
CA THR A 284 -0.97 -0.62 -23.09
C THR A 284 -1.87 -1.23 -24.17
N VAL A 285 -1.26 -1.48 -25.32
CA VAL A 285 -1.91 -2.20 -26.44
C VAL A 285 -1.01 -3.37 -26.84
N PRO A 286 -1.44 -4.62 -26.61
CA PRO A 286 -2.65 -5.06 -25.88
C PRO A 286 -2.62 -4.68 -24.39
N ASN A 287 -3.82 -4.54 -23.76
CA ASN A 287 -3.93 -4.30 -22.33
C ASN A 287 -3.45 -5.50 -21.54
N LEU A 288 -2.60 -5.28 -20.54
CA LEU A 288 -2.03 -6.36 -19.73
C LEU A 288 -3.10 -7.02 -18.84
N THR A 289 -3.22 -8.33 -18.96
CA THR A 289 -3.96 -9.15 -17.99
C THR A 289 -3.21 -9.13 -16.66
N THR A 290 -3.87 -8.79 -15.56
CA THR A 290 -3.21 -8.61 -14.27
C THR A 290 -4.14 -8.87 -13.11
N LEU A 291 -3.60 -9.29 -11.98
CA LEU A 291 -4.33 -9.26 -10.73
C LEU A 291 -4.26 -7.85 -10.13
N CYS A 292 -5.38 -7.16 -10.11
CA CYS A 292 -5.48 -5.84 -9.48
C CYS A 292 -5.58 -5.99 -7.96
N GLN A 293 -4.61 -5.49 -7.23
CA GLN A 293 -4.69 -5.35 -5.78
C GLN A 293 -5.63 -4.18 -5.42
N ASP A 294 -6.41 -4.33 -4.35
CA ASP A 294 -7.34 -3.29 -3.91
C ASP A 294 -6.63 -2.27 -3.00
N THR A 295 -5.82 -1.42 -3.62
CA THR A 295 -5.03 -0.39 -2.95
C THR A 295 -5.90 0.61 -2.19
N GLN A 296 -7.14 0.83 -2.66
CA GLN A 296 -8.08 1.72 -2.00
C GLN A 296 -8.47 1.20 -0.61
N HIS A 297 -8.93 -0.06 -0.51
CA HIS A 297 -9.28 -0.62 0.78
C HIS A 297 -8.06 -0.92 1.66
N LEU A 298 -6.90 -1.24 1.07
CA LEU A 298 -5.66 -1.40 1.83
C LEU A 298 -5.30 -0.13 2.61
N GLY A 299 -5.24 1.01 1.93
CA GLY A 299 -4.92 2.30 2.56
C GLY A 299 -6.02 2.76 3.53
N GLN A 300 -7.28 2.67 3.11
CA GLN A 300 -8.42 3.08 3.94
C GLN A 300 -8.47 2.30 5.26
N TYR A 301 -8.45 0.97 5.21
CA TYR A 301 -8.52 0.14 6.43
C TYR A 301 -7.30 0.32 7.32
N ALA A 302 -6.13 0.54 6.74
CA ALA A 302 -4.93 0.82 7.52
C ALA A 302 -5.07 2.13 8.31
N ALA A 303 -5.55 3.20 7.69
CA ALA A 303 -5.78 4.48 8.36
C ALA A 303 -6.87 4.36 9.45
N GLU A 304 -8.04 3.83 9.10
CA GLU A 304 -9.17 3.70 10.02
C GLU A 304 -8.80 2.90 11.27
N LYS A 305 -8.14 1.73 11.08
CA LYS A 305 -7.75 0.86 12.19
C LYS A 305 -6.62 1.44 13.04
N LEU A 306 -5.64 2.10 12.43
CA LEU A 306 -4.59 2.79 13.17
C LEU A 306 -5.17 3.91 14.02
N ILE A 307 -6.04 4.73 13.44
CA ILE A 307 -6.68 5.84 14.16
C ILE A 307 -7.58 5.31 15.29
N ASP A 308 -8.34 4.23 15.05
CA ASP A 308 -9.11 3.61 16.12
C ASP A 308 -8.19 3.08 17.25
N LEU A 309 -7.03 2.53 16.93
CA LEU A 309 -6.04 2.12 17.94
C LEU A 309 -5.49 3.31 18.73
N ILE A 310 -5.26 4.45 18.09
CA ILE A 310 -4.82 5.70 18.71
C ILE A 310 -5.92 6.26 19.61
N GLU A 311 -7.16 6.34 19.12
CA GLU A 311 -8.26 7.01 19.80
C GLU A 311 -8.92 6.14 20.88
N LYS A 312 -8.96 4.83 20.66
CA LYS A 312 -9.68 3.83 21.49
C LYS A 312 -8.77 2.66 21.87
N PRO A 313 -7.60 2.88 22.48
CA PRO A 313 -6.57 1.84 22.68
C PRO A 313 -7.04 0.65 23.53
N LYS A 314 -8.10 0.82 24.33
CA LYS A 314 -8.66 -0.24 25.19
C LYS A 314 -9.66 -1.15 24.47
N THR A 315 -10.24 -0.70 23.35
CA THR A 315 -11.31 -1.42 22.65
C THR A 315 -10.97 -1.74 21.20
N ALA A 316 -9.97 -1.07 20.63
CA ALA A 316 -9.50 -1.34 19.27
C ALA A 316 -8.85 -2.73 19.20
N MET A 317 -9.25 -3.50 18.19
CA MET A 317 -8.68 -4.82 17.95
C MET A 317 -7.37 -4.71 17.17
N ARG A 318 -6.33 -5.37 17.65
CA ARG A 318 -5.08 -5.58 16.92
C ARG A 318 -5.19 -6.86 16.12
N ASN A 319 -5.73 -6.77 14.94
CA ASN A 319 -5.96 -7.92 14.07
C ASN A 319 -5.33 -7.72 12.68
N ILE A 320 -5.17 -8.82 11.97
CA ILE A 320 -4.80 -8.82 10.57
C ILE A 320 -6.08 -8.59 9.76
N THR A 321 -6.01 -7.68 8.80
CA THR A 321 -7.08 -7.46 7.81
C THR A 321 -6.56 -7.89 6.46
N ILE A 322 -7.24 -8.84 5.84
CA ILE A 322 -6.90 -9.35 4.50
C ILE A 322 -7.82 -8.68 3.48
N VAL A 323 -7.24 -8.10 2.45
CA VAL A 323 -7.95 -7.41 1.37
C VAL A 323 -7.78 -8.20 0.08
N GLN A 324 -8.89 -8.58 -0.54
CA GLN A 324 -8.87 -9.36 -1.77
C GLN A 324 -8.68 -8.46 -2.99
N GLY A 325 -7.80 -8.89 -3.90
CA GLY A 325 -7.65 -8.33 -5.23
C GLY A 325 -8.72 -8.86 -6.19
N LYS A 326 -8.70 -8.34 -7.42
CA LYS A 326 -9.58 -8.78 -8.51
C LYS A 326 -8.79 -8.97 -9.79
N LEU A 327 -9.04 -10.07 -10.49
CA LEU A 327 -8.49 -10.28 -11.81
C LEU A 327 -9.02 -9.23 -12.80
N TYR A 328 -8.12 -8.60 -13.53
CA TYR A 328 -8.41 -7.82 -14.72
C TYR A 328 -8.05 -8.64 -15.96
N GLU A 329 -9.06 -9.07 -16.68
CA GLU A 329 -8.93 -9.80 -17.94
C GLU A 329 -8.59 -8.80 -19.04
N GLY A 330 -7.29 -8.63 -19.29
CA GLY A 330 -6.78 -7.82 -20.39
C GLY A 330 -6.82 -8.57 -21.73
N GLN A 331 -5.87 -8.23 -22.57
CA GLN A 331 -5.76 -8.80 -23.93
C GLN A 331 -4.48 -9.60 -24.15
N THR A 332 -3.66 -9.77 -23.10
CA THR A 332 -2.33 -10.42 -23.21
C THR A 332 -2.33 -11.90 -22.92
N VAL A 333 -3.49 -12.51 -22.61
CA VAL A 333 -3.64 -13.95 -22.45
C VAL A 333 -4.58 -14.49 -23.53
N LEU A 334 -4.02 -15.30 -24.43
CA LEU A 334 -4.75 -15.93 -25.53
C LEU A 334 -5.52 -17.15 -25.06
N LYS A 335 -6.72 -17.31 -25.53
CA LYS A 335 -7.43 -18.59 -25.36
C LYS A 335 -6.88 -19.62 -26.36
N LEU A 336 -6.27 -20.69 -25.84
CA LEU A 336 -5.72 -21.76 -26.66
C LEU A 336 -6.79 -22.81 -26.94
N ASP A 337 -6.91 -23.21 -28.22
CA ASP A 337 -7.65 -24.41 -28.57
C ASP A 337 -6.84 -25.64 -28.13
N GLY A 338 -7.50 -26.69 -27.65
CA GLY A 338 -6.91 -27.83 -26.95
C GLY A 338 -5.76 -28.62 -27.67
N SER A 339 -5.29 -28.14 -28.81
CA SER A 339 -4.15 -28.70 -29.57
C SER A 339 -2.80 -28.00 -29.31
N ARG A 340 -2.78 -26.87 -28.62
CA ARG A 340 -1.57 -26.05 -28.35
C ARG A 340 -1.14 -26.02 -26.87
N GLY A 341 -1.88 -26.63 -25.96
CA GLY A 341 -1.66 -26.60 -24.51
C GLY A 341 -0.51 -27.49 -24.03
#